data_bea27efb94f520c75d544618ef18894e
#
_entry.id   bea27efb94f520c75d544618ef18894e
#
_cell.length_a   1.000
_cell.length_b   1.000
_cell.length_c   1.000
_cell.angle_alpha   90.00
_cell.angle_beta   90.00
_cell.angle_gamma   90.00
#
_symmetry.space_group_name_H-M   'P 1'
#
loop_
_entity.id
_entity.type
_entity.pdbx_description
1 polymer ?
#
loop_
_entity_poly.entity_id
_entity_poly.type
_entity_poly.pdbx_seq_one_letter_code
_entity_poly.pdbx_strand_id
1 'polypeptide(L)'
;MFIFLCCTSILCFSQHHLTFMGLPIDGTITSFQNKLIKKGLRPSSSNKYLPLGVRLFEGYFTNESAKIYVFYNNKSKIVYMCRVVFDYLYNSKSDARVDFASYKAALGNKYDAVSFVHDDMQDKENGYSDAYNWLVMQPPIQEDSPMLGFIELKIEEADYAFKYQLWIDYIDAVNQVKNIDIKNSDL
;
A
#
# COMPACT_ATOMS: atom_id res chain seq x y z
N MET A 1 -0.67 -56.40 -12.01
CA MET A 1 0.27 -55.44 -11.41
C MET A 1 -0.37 -54.05 -11.55
N PHE A 2 -1.11 -53.62 -10.52
CA PHE A 2 -1.78 -52.30 -10.52
C PHE A 2 -0.81 -51.25 -10.01
N ILE A 3 -0.44 -50.30 -10.87
CA ILE A 3 0.33 -49.14 -10.48
C ILE A 3 -0.63 -48.11 -9.89
N PHE A 4 -0.59 -47.95 -8.57
CA PHE A 4 -1.31 -46.88 -7.86
C PHE A 4 -0.56 -45.54 -8.10
N LEU A 5 -1.11 -44.74 -9.02
CA LEU A 5 -0.61 -43.40 -9.26
C LEU A 5 -1.08 -42.52 -8.12
N CYS A 6 -0.21 -42.30 -7.12
CA CYS A 6 -0.46 -41.43 -6.01
C CYS A 6 -0.36 -39.99 -6.52
N CYS A 7 -1.48 -39.37 -6.92
CA CYS A 7 -1.58 -37.94 -7.16
C CYS A 7 -1.46 -37.22 -5.82
N THR A 8 -0.24 -36.85 -5.44
CA THR A 8 -0.01 -35.86 -4.39
C THR A 8 -0.47 -34.51 -4.94
N SER A 9 -1.70 -34.12 -4.58
CA SER A 9 -2.16 -32.74 -4.75
C SER A 9 -1.25 -31.86 -3.93
N ILE A 10 -0.28 -31.21 -4.58
CA ILE A 10 0.48 -30.10 -4.00
C ILE A 10 -0.57 -29.01 -3.77
N LEU A 11 -1.00 -28.87 -2.52
CA LEU A 11 -1.75 -27.71 -2.07
C LEU A 11 -0.81 -26.51 -2.26
N CYS A 12 -0.91 -25.87 -3.42
CA CYS A 12 -0.27 -24.60 -3.67
C CYS A 12 -0.97 -23.60 -2.76
N PHE A 13 -0.45 -23.37 -1.57
CA PHE A 13 -0.89 -22.27 -0.74
C PHE A 13 -0.57 -20.99 -1.52
N SER A 14 -1.59 -20.47 -2.20
CA SER A 14 -1.52 -19.16 -2.80
C SER A 14 -1.22 -18.17 -1.66
N GLN A 15 -0.02 -17.60 -1.63
CA GLN A 15 0.27 -16.52 -0.71
C GLN A 15 -0.71 -15.39 -1.00
N HIS A 16 -1.52 -15.05 0.01
CA HIS A 16 -2.42 -13.93 -0.10
C HIS A 16 -1.65 -12.63 0.10
N HIS A 17 -1.89 -11.66 -0.75
CA HIS A 17 -1.25 -10.36 -0.75
C HIS A 17 -2.26 -9.27 -0.41
N LEU A 18 -1.78 -8.19 0.20
CA LEU A 18 -2.58 -6.98 0.33
C LEU A 18 -3.01 -6.49 -1.06
N THR A 19 -4.22 -5.94 -1.18
CA THR A 19 -4.73 -5.46 -2.47
C THR A 19 -4.73 -3.94 -2.54
N PHE A 20 -4.29 -3.40 -3.67
CA PHE A 20 -4.41 -1.99 -4.05
C PHE A 20 -5.31 -1.87 -5.28
N MET A 21 -6.38 -1.06 -5.20
CA MET A 21 -7.40 -0.92 -6.26
C MET A 21 -7.99 -2.27 -6.73
N GLY A 22 -8.07 -3.26 -5.83
CA GLY A 22 -8.52 -4.63 -6.15
C GLY A 22 -7.48 -5.48 -6.89
N LEU A 23 -6.22 -5.04 -6.96
CA LEU A 23 -5.08 -5.77 -7.52
C LEU A 23 -4.19 -6.24 -6.37
N PRO A 24 -3.81 -7.53 -6.28
CA PRO A 24 -2.80 -7.97 -5.33
C PRO A 24 -1.49 -7.20 -5.56
N ILE A 25 -0.85 -6.73 -4.47
CA ILE A 25 0.47 -6.09 -4.53
C ILE A 25 1.53 -7.19 -4.69
N ASP A 26 1.58 -7.77 -5.88
CA ASP A 26 2.46 -8.89 -6.23
C ASP A 26 3.01 -8.78 -7.65
N GLY A 27 3.95 -9.68 -7.94
CA GLY A 27 4.56 -9.79 -9.24
C GLY A 27 5.57 -8.68 -9.55
N THR A 28 6.10 -8.71 -10.76
CA THR A 28 7.11 -7.73 -11.19
C THR A 28 6.48 -6.37 -11.46
N ILE A 29 7.28 -5.30 -11.33
CA ILE A 29 6.85 -3.92 -11.66
C ILE A 29 6.25 -3.82 -13.07
N THR A 30 6.78 -4.55 -14.05
CA THR A 30 6.24 -4.55 -15.42
C THR A 30 4.83 -5.18 -15.47
N SER A 31 4.63 -6.32 -14.80
CA SER A 31 3.31 -6.96 -14.73
C SER A 31 2.30 -6.07 -13.99
N PHE A 32 2.70 -5.53 -12.85
CA PHE A 32 1.86 -4.67 -12.02
C PHE A 32 1.48 -3.36 -12.74
N GLN A 33 2.43 -2.72 -13.43
CA GLN A 33 2.19 -1.56 -14.28
C GLN A 33 1.08 -1.82 -15.31
N ASN A 34 1.12 -2.96 -16.00
CA ASN A 34 0.10 -3.31 -16.99
C ASN A 34 -1.30 -3.45 -16.36
N LYS A 35 -1.36 -3.97 -15.14
CA LYS A 35 -2.62 -4.05 -14.36
C LYS A 35 -3.12 -2.64 -14.01
N LEU A 36 -2.25 -1.73 -13.58
CA LEU A 36 -2.59 -0.33 -13.23
C LEU A 36 -3.07 0.46 -14.45
N ILE A 37 -2.43 0.29 -15.61
CA ILE A 37 -2.86 0.93 -16.86
C ILE A 37 -4.28 0.48 -17.24
N LYS A 38 -4.61 -0.80 -17.08
CA LYS A 38 -5.97 -1.31 -17.29
C LYS A 38 -7.00 -0.73 -16.30
N LYS A 39 -6.55 -0.25 -15.15
CA LYS A 39 -7.38 0.50 -14.17
C LYS A 39 -7.50 1.99 -14.48
N GLY A 40 -6.92 2.46 -15.58
CA GLY A 40 -7.02 3.84 -16.03
C GLY A 40 -5.88 4.76 -15.56
N LEU A 41 -4.89 4.25 -14.84
CA LEU A 41 -3.71 5.02 -14.46
C LEU A 41 -2.75 5.16 -15.65
N ARG A 42 -2.03 6.27 -15.70
CA ARG A 42 -1.05 6.56 -16.76
C ARG A 42 0.35 6.68 -16.15
N PRO A 43 1.38 6.03 -16.73
CA PRO A 43 2.76 6.26 -16.30
C PRO A 43 3.13 7.73 -16.45
N SER A 44 3.71 8.33 -15.41
CA SER A 44 4.16 9.72 -15.47
C SER A 44 5.41 9.88 -16.31
N SER A 45 5.49 11.01 -17.03
CA SER A 45 6.72 11.42 -17.74
C SER A 45 7.89 11.69 -16.78
N SER A 46 7.61 11.96 -15.50
CA SER A 46 8.61 12.17 -14.44
C SER A 46 9.37 10.92 -14.03
N ASN A 47 8.94 9.73 -14.47
CA ASN A 47 9.61 8.46 -14.14
C ASN A 47 11.12 8.43 -14.44
N LYS A 48 11.56 9.19 -15.44
CA LYS A 48 12.99 9.28 -15.81
C LYS A 48 13.86 10.00 -14.77
N TYR A 49 13.25 10.72 -13.84
CA TYR A 49 13.95 11.43 -12.77
C TYR A 49 13.82 10.76 -11.39
N LEU A 50 13.01 9.70 -11.30
CA LEU A 50 12.82 9.00 -10.03
C LEU A 50 13.99 8.04 -9.76
N PRO A 51 14.28 7.79 -8.48
CA PRO A 51 15.28 6.80 -8.10
C PRO A 51 14.86 5.40 -8.56
N LEU A 52 15.85 4.52 -8.69
CA LEU A 52 15.60 3.10 -8.95
C LEU A 52 14.74 2.50 -7.82
N GLY A 53 13.80 1.62 -8.19
CA GLY A 53 12.88 0.99 -7.23
C GLY A 53 11.58 1.75 -7.04
N VAL A 54 11.36 2.85 -7.77
CA VAL A 54 10.12 3.62 -7.74
C VAL A 54 9.60 3.87 -9.15
N ARG A 55 8.27 3.76 -9.32
CA ARG A 55 7.54 4.21 -10.50
C ARG A 55 6.34 5.04 -10.12
N LEU A 56 6.13 6.13 -10.84
CA LEU A 56 5.02 7.06 -10.67
C LEU A 56 3.97 6.86 -11.76
N PHE A 57 2.72 6.82 -11.32
CA PHE A 57 1.53 6.86 -12.17
C PHE A 57 0.66 8.03 -11.76
N GLU A 58 -0.14 8.53 -12.69
CA GLU A 58 -1.08 9.62 -12.50
C GLU A 58 -2.48 9.17 -12.91
N GLY A 59 -3.50 9.62 -12.17
CA GLY A 59 -4.89 9.30 -12.44
C GLY A 59 -5.80 9.57 -11.26
N TYR A 60 -6.86 8.79 -11.15
CA TYR A 60 -7.85 8.96 -10.09
C TYR A 60 -7.79 7.82 -9.09
N PHE A 61 -7.83 8.16 -7.81
CA PHE A 61 -8.04 7.25 -6.71
C PHE A 61 -9.28 7.71 -5.94
N THR A 62 -10.31 6.87 -5.79
CA THR A 62 -11.61 7.23 -5.16
C THR A 62 -12.27 8.50 -5.72
N ASN A 63 -12.15 8.71 -7.06
CA ASN A 63 -12.60 9.89 -7.80
C ASN A 63 -11.81 11.19 -7.55
N GLU A 64 -10.74 11.14 -6.78
CA GLU A 64 -9.82 12.26 -6.55
C GLU A 64 -8.57 12.11 -7.42
N SER A 65 -8.06 13.24 -7.94
CA SER A 65 -6.78 13.25 -8.66
C SER A 65 -5.64 12.92 -7.72
N ALA A 66 -4.80 11.96 -8.14
CA ALA A 66 -3.71 11.48 -7.30
C ALA A 66 -2.50 11.02 -8.10
N LYS A 67 -1.36 11.07 -7.45
CA LYS A 67 -0.10 10.45 -7.86
C LYS A 67 0.05 9.12 -7.11
N ILE A 68 0.31 8.06 -7.86
CA ILE A 68 0.49 6.71 -7.32
C ILE A 68 1.95 6.30 -7.50
N TYR A 69 2.68 6.26 -6.39
CA TYR A 69 4.05 5.77 -6.36
C TYR A 69 4.04 4.26 -6.08
N VAL A 70 4.66 3.50 -6.97
CA VAL A 70 4.81 2.03 -6.84
C VAL A 70 6.26 1.73 -6.52
N PHE A 71 6.48 1.09 -5.37
CA PHE A 71 7.81 0.72 -4.89
C PHE A 71 8.06 -0.75 -5.16
N TYR A 72 9.26 -1.04 -5.68
CA TYR A 72 9.67 -2.40 -6.02
C TYR A 72 11.15 -2.61 -5.71
N ASN A 73 11.52 -3.85 -5.43
CA ASN A 73 12.92 -4.21 -5.22
C ASN A 73 13.71 -4.11 -6.53
N ASN A 74 14.86 -3.46 -6.52
CA ASN A 74 15.69 -3.23 -7.71
C ASN A 74 16.27 -4.51 -8.33
N LYS A 75 16.49 -5.56 -7.54
CA LYS A 75 17.05 -6.84 -8.02
C LYS A 75 15.94 -7.76 -8.52
N SER A 76 15.00 -8.11 -7.65
CA SER A 76 13.89 -9.02 -7.97
C SER A 76 12.83 -8.41 -8.87
N LYS A 77 12.76 -7.06 -8.93
CA LYS A 77 11.70 -6.29 -9.59
C LYS A 77 10.29 -6.51 -8.98
N ILE A 78 10.19 -7.16 -7.84
CA ILE A 78 8.91 -7.45 -7.16
C ILE A 78 8.40 -6.20 -6.47
N VAL A 79 7.11 -5.91 -6.69
CA VAL A 79 6.39 -4.81 -6.05
C VAL A 79 6.06 -5.18 -4.60
N TYR A 80 6.24 -4.23 -3.67
CA TYR A 80 5.94 -4.44 -2.26
C TYR A 80 5.11 -3.31 -1.62
N MET A 81 4.98 -2.16 -2.29
CA MET A 81 4.25 -1.02 -1.72
C MET A 81 3.66 -0.14 -2.81
N CYS A 82 2.47 0.40 -2.56
CA CYS A 82 1.86 1.47 -3.33
C CYS A 82 1.55 2.65 -2.41
N ARG A 83 1.95 3.87 -2.80
CA ARG A 83 1.62 5.12 -2.11
C ARG A 83 0.72 5.97 -2.98
N VAL A 84 -0.41 6.39 -2.42
CA VAL A 84 -1.27 7.42 -2.99
C VAL A 84 -0.91 8.75 -2.39
N VAL A 85 -0.66 9.75 -3.22
CA VAL A 85 -0.48 11.15 -2.83
C VAL A 85 -1.54 11.96 -3.55
N PHE A 86 -2.47 12.53 -2.82
CA PHE A 86 -3.52 13.35 -3.44
C PHE A 86 -2.95 14.66 -3.94
N ASP A 87 -3.41 15.13 -5.11
CA ASP A 87 -2.89 16.34 -5.72
C ASP A 87 -3.30 17.63 -5.00
N TYR A 88 -4.33 17.54 -4.16
CA TYR A 88 -4.81 18.69 -3.39
C TYR A 88 -3.84 19.07 -2.26
N LEU A 89 -3.55 20.37 -2.14
CA LEU A 89 -2.67 20.95 -1.13
C LEU A 89 -3.49 21.77 -0.13
N TYR A 90 -3.40 21.42 1.14
CA TYR A 90 -4.07 22.13 2.23
C TYR A 90 -3.19 23.25 2.76
N ASN A 91 -3.81 24.36 3.18
CA ASN A 91 -3.10 25.49 3.77
C ASN A 91 -2.74 25.27 5.25
N SER A 92 -3.47 24.39 5.92
CA SER A 92 -3.24 24.04 7.32
C SER A 92 -3.49 22.54 7.57
N LYS A 93 -2.93 22.00 8.66
CA LYS A 93 -3.26 20.65 9.12
C LYS A 93 -4.74 20.54 9.50
N SER A 94 -5.32 21.60 10.04
CA SER A 94 -6.75 21.61 10.41
C SER A 94 -7.65 21.36 9.19
N ASP A 95 -7.34 21.98 8.05
CA ASP A 95 -8.08 21.76 6.81
C ASP A 95 -7.89 20.31 6.31
N ALA A 96 -6.65 19.81 6.34
CA ALA A 96 -6.33 18.44 5.95
C ALA A 96 -7.02 17.38 6.82
N ARG A 97 -7.23 17.66 8.12
CA ARG A 97 -7.89 16.74 9.05
C ARG A 97 -9.37 16.47 8.72
N VAL A 98 -10.04 17.38 8.02
CA VAL A 98 -11.44 17.17 7.57
C VAL A 98 -11.49 16.01 6.57
N ASP A 99 -10.64 16.04 5.55
CA ASP A 99 -10.60 14.99 4.54
C ASP A 99 -9.92 13.73 5.10
N PHE A 100 -8.92 13.87 5.98
CA PHE A 100 -8.34 12.74 6.73
C PHE A 100 -9.42 11.93 7.46
N ALA A 101 -10.33 12.60 8.18
CA ALA A 101 -11.42 11.92 8.87
C ALA A 101 -12.37 11.19 7.91
N SER A 102 -12.63 11.76 6.74
CA SER A 102 -13.44 11.15 5.68
C SER A 102 -12.77 9.89 5.12
N TYR A 103 -11.48 9.98 4.78
CA TYR A 103 -10.71 8.82 4.30
C TYR A 103 -10.53 7.75 5.38
N LYS A 104 -10.30 8.14 6.64
CA LYS A 104 -10.24 7.22 7.77
C LYS A 104 -11.55 6.42 7.89
N ALA A 105 -12.70 7.07 7.82
CA ALA A 105 -14.00 6.40 7.85
C ALA A 105 -14.20 5.46 6.65
N ALA A 106 -13.83 5.89 5.44
CA ALA A 106 -13.95 5.06 4.24
C ALA A 106 -13.05 3.82 4.28
N LEU A 107 -11.81 3.96 4.74
CA LEU A 107 -10.89 2.85 4.94
C LEU A 107 -11.34 1.94 6.07
N GLY A 108 -11.83 2.50 7.20
CA GLY A 108 -12.39 1.75 8.31
C GLY A 108 -13.54 0.84 7.87
N ASN A 109 -14.50 1.37 7.12
CA ASN A 109 -15.60 0.57 6.57
C ASN A 109 -15.13 -0.64 5.74
N LYS A 110 -13.95 -0.55 5.14
CA LYS A 110 -13.40 -1.63 4.33
C LYS A 110 -12.51 -2.60 5.12
N TYR A 111 -11.77 -2.10 6.09
CA TYR A 111 -10.66 -2.86 6.70
C TYR A 111 -10.85 -3.16 8.19
N ASP A 112 -11.68 -2.42 8.96
CA ASP A 112 -11.82 -2.63 10.41
C ASP A 112 -12.22 -4.06 10.77
N ALA A 113 -13.07 -4.70 9.94
CA ALA A 113 -13.50 -6.08 10.16
C ALA A 113 -12.39 -7.14 9.91
N VAL A 114 -11.30 -6.77 9.26
CA VAL A 114 -10.19 -7.65 8.86
C VAL A 114 -8.84 -7.11 9.28
N SER A 115 -8.81 -6.21 10.27
CA SER A 115 -7.56 -5.61 10.74
C SER A 115 -7.54 -5.40 12.25
N PHE A 116 -6.32 -5.34 12.80
CA PHE A 116 -6.07 -4.67 14.06
C PHE A 116 -5.75 -3.20 13.78
N VAL A 117 -6.36 -2.32 14.57
CA VAL A 117 -6.19 -0.87 14.41
C VAL A 117 -5.13 -0.39 15.38
N HIS A 118 -4.13 0.33 14.87
CA HIS A 118 -3.15 1.03 15.68
C HIS A 118 -3.21 2.52 15.36
N ASP A 119 -3.54 3.32 16.37
CA ASP A 119 -3.44 4.78 16.32
C ASP A 119 -2.09 5.16 16.97
N ASP A 120 -1.01 5.15 16.17
CA ASP A 120 0.35 5.28 16.70
C ASP A 120 0.82 6.72 16.87
N MET A 121 0.11 7.71 16.32
CA MET A 121 0.55 9.10 16.34
C MET A 121 -0.53 10.06 16.81
N GLN A 122 -0.90 9.94 18.06
CA GLN A 122 -1.60 11.05 18.71
C GLN A 122 -0.60 12.20 18.92
N ASP A 123 -0.88 13.34 18.31
CA ASP A 123 -0.33 14.61 18.77
C ASP A 123 -0.83 14.81 20.22
N LYS A 124 0.03 14.49 21.18
CA LYS A 124 -0.31 14.48 22.61
C LYS A 124 -0.69 15.85 23.14
N GLU A 125 -0.32 16.93 22.43
CA GLU A 125 -0.65 18.29 22.84
C GLU A 125 -2.06 18.71 22.44
N ASN A 126 -2.61 18.21 21.33
CA ASN A 126 -3.89 18.67 20.78
C ASN A 126 -4.96 17.57 20.67
N GLY A 127 -4.65 16.32 21.00
CA GLY A 127 -5.59 15.18 20.94
C GLY A 127 -6.03 14.78 19.53
N TYR A 128 -5.35 15.24 18.49
CA TYR A 128 -5.61 14.88 17.09
C TYR A 128 -4.56 13.90 16.57
N SER A 129 -4.99 12.93 15.78
CA SER A 129 -4.11 12.03 15.07
C SER A 129 -3.88 12.56 13.66
N ASP A 130 -2.60 12.70 13.26
CA ASP A 130 -2.18 13.04 11.90
C ASP A 130 -1.81 11.79 11.08
N ALA A 131 -1.85 10.59 11.71
CA ALA A 131 -1.66 9.31 11.06
C ALA A 131 -2.58 8.24 11.69
N TYR A 132 -2.96 7.23 10.89
CA TYR A 132 -3.79 6.12 11.32
C TYR A 132 -3.43 4.86 10.55
N ASN A 133 -3.26 3.74 11.27
CA ASN A 133 -2.75 2.49 10.71
C ASN A 133 -3.74 1.34 10.86
N TRP A 134 -3.85 0.51 9.82
CA TRP A 134 -4.55 -0.77 9.81
C TRP A 134 -3.54 -1.89 9.56
N LEU A 135 -3.47 -2.83 10.48
CA LEU A 135 -2.76 -4.08 10.32
C LEU A 135 -3.72 -5.10 9.72
N VAL A 136 -3.67 -5.28 8.40
CA VAL A 136 -4.64 -6.11 7.66
C VAL A 136 -4.26 -7.58 7.74
N MET A 137 -5.20 -8.42 8.19
CA MET A 137 -5.04 -9.85 8.36
C MET A 137 -5.79 -10.63 7.27
N GLN A 138 -5.39 -11.86 7.05
CA GLN A 138 -6.15 -12.77 6.17
C GLN A 138 -7.43 -13.23 6.85
N PRO A 139 -8.62 -13.04 6.24
CA PRO A 139 -9.87 -13.54 6.80
C PRO A 139 -10.01 -15.09 6.64
N PRO A 140 -10.72 -15.79 7.53
CA PRO A 140 -11.26 -15.27 8.79
C PRO A 140 -10.15 -14.95 9.81
N ILE A 141 -10.33 -13.89 10.61
CA ILE A 141 -9.32 -13.51 11.61
C ILE A 141 -9.34 -14.52 12.75
N GLN A 142 -8.19 -15.15 13.00
CA GLN A 142 -7.87 -16.06 14.08
C GLN A 142 -6.54 -15.63 14.71
N GLU A 143 -6.17 -16.20 15.84
CA GLU A 143 -4.95 -15.85 16.57
C GLU A 143 -3.67 -15.99 15.73
N ASP A 144 -3.64 -16.97 14.82
CA ASP A 144 -2.52 -17.28 13.93
C ASP A 144 -2.74 -16.85 12.48
N SER A 145 -3.77 -16.01 12.21
CA SER A 145 -4.04 -15.53 10.84
C SER A 145 -2.83 -14.78 10.27
N PRO A 146 -2.41 -15.11 9.04
CA PRO A 146 -1.30 -14.41 8.40
C PRO A 146 -1.60 -12.94 8.18
N MET A 147 -0.63 -12.09 8.47
CA MET A 147 -0.68 -10.67 8.13
C MET A 147 -0.52 -10.49 6.62
N LEU A 148 -1.47 -9.79 5.99
CA LEU A 148 -1.40 -9.42 4.58
C LEU A 148 -0.56 -8.16 4.37
N GLY A 149 -0.63 -7.21 5.31
CA GLY A 149 0.12 -5.97 5.21
C GLY A 149 -0.41 -4.85 6.08
N PHE A 150 0.04 -3.64 5.76
CA PHE A 150 -0.32 -2.42 6.47
C PHE A 150 -0.98 -1.44 5.51
N ILE A 151 -1.93 -0.67 6.03
CA ILE A 151 -2.43 0.53 5.37
C ILE A 151 -2.22 1.67 6.35
N GLU A 152 -1.53 2.72 5.90
CA GLU A 152 -1.29 3.92 6.66
C GLU A 152 -1.92 5.10 5.94
N LEU A 153 -2.82 5.83 6.60
CA LEU A 153 -3.33 7.13 6.18
C LEU A 153 -2.63 8.20 7.02
N LYS A 154 -2.08 9.24 6.37
CA LYS A 154 -1.37 10.29 7.07
C LYS A 154 -1.45 11.65 6.39
N ILE A 155 -1.26 12.69 7.21
CA ILE A 155 -1.07 14.07 6.77
C ILE A 155 0.44 14.33 6.77
N GLU A 156 0.98 14.66 5.59
CA GLU A 156 2.41 14.97 5.42
C GLU A 156 2.59 16.43 5.00
N GLU A 157 3.68 17.02 5.42
CA GLU A 157 4.10 18.31 4.90
C GLU A 157 4.58 18.14 3.46
N ALA A 158 4.02 18.94 2.56
CA ALA A 158 4.44 18.94 1.16
C ALA A 158 5.79 19.65 1.00
N ASP A 159 6.56 19.27 -0.03
CA ASP A 159 7.85 19.90 -0.35
C ASP A 159 7.76 21.41 -0.63
N TYR A 160 6.55 21.96 -0.73
CA TYR A 160 6.27 23.37 -0.91
C TYR A 160 5.89 24.02 0.41
N ALA A 161 6.54 25.14 0.71
CA ALA A 161 6.45 25.89 1.95
C ALA A 161 5.05 25.88 2.59
N PHE A 162 4.93 25.29 3.77
CA PHE A 162 3.76 25.34 4.65
C PHE A 162 2.46 24.79 4.05
N LYS A 163 2.53 23.79 3.17
CA LYS A 163 1.38 23.07 2.64
C LYS A 163 1.37 21.64 3.16
N TYR A 164 0.19 21.04 3.21
CA TYR A 164 -0.02 19.67 3.67
C TYR A 164 -0.70 18.85 2.59
N GLN A 165 -0.42 17.57 2.56
CA GLN A 165 -1.03 16.59 1.67
C GLN A 165 -1.48 15.36 2.44
N LEU A 166 -2.51 14.70 1.93
CA LEU A 166 -2.90 13.37 2.40
C LEU A 166 -2.18 12.30 1.61
N TRP A 167 -1.66 11.31 2.33
CA TRP A 167 -1.01 10.14 1.78
C TRP A 167 -1.69 8.88 2.31
N ILE A 168 -1.78 7.85 1.44
CA ILE A 168 -2.20 6.51 1.84
C ILE A 168 -1.17 5.52 1.34
N ASP A 169 -0.53 4.81 2.27
CA ASP A 169 0.42 3.75 1.98
C ASP A 169 -0.25 2.38 2.09
N TYR A 170 -0.05 1.53 1.09
CA TYR A 170 -0.44 0.13 1.07
C TYR A 170 0.84 -0.70 1.00
N ILE A 171 1.20 -1.37 2.08
CA ILE A 171 2.46 -2.11 2.23
C ILE A 171 2.15 -3.59 2.35
N ASP A 172 2.55 -4.39 1.36
CA ASP A 172 2.39 -5.84 1.37
C ASP A 172 3.44 -6.49 2.28
N ALA A 173 3.01 -7.21 3.32
CA ALA A 173 3.91 -7.76 4.31
C ALA A 173 4.83 -8.84 3.74
N VAL A 174 4.31 -9.70 2.87
CA VAL A 174 5.06 -10.82 2.28
C VAL A 174 6.22 -10.31 1.42
N ASN A 175 5.94 -9.34 0.55
CA ASN A 175 6.95 -8.81 -0.37
C ASN A 175 7.87 -7.79 0.33
N GLN A 176 7.40 -7.12 1.39
CA GLN A 176 8.22 -6.24 2.22
C GLN A 176 9.34 -7.03 2.92
N VAL A 177 9.02 -8.16 3.54
CA VAL A 177 10.00 -9.04 4.19
C VAL A 177 11.03 -9.53 3.18
N LYS A 178 10.59 -10.05 2.02
CA LYS A 178 11.49 -10.48 0.94
C LYS A 178 12.41 -9.35 0.45
N ASN A 179 11.91 -8.10 0.42
CA ASN A 179 12.71 -6.94 0.04
C ASN A 179 13.80 -6.62 1.07
N ILE A 180 13.51 -6.77 2.37
CA ILE A 180 14.48 -6.58 3.45
C ILE A 180 15.56 -7.65 3.41
N ASP A 181 15.18 -8.92 3.24
CA ASP A 181 16.12 -10.05 3.17
C ASP A 181 17.12 -9.88 2.03
N ILE A 182 16.67 -9.44 0.86
CA ILE A 182 17.56 -9.18 -0.29
C ILE A 182 18.54 -8.04 0.01
N LYS A 183 18.13 -7.00 0.72
CA LYS A 183 19.03 -5.91 1.14
C LYS A 183 20.08 -6.39 2.13
N ASN A 184 19.69 -7.25 3.08
CA ASN A 184 20.59 -7.78 4.10
C ASN A 184 21.59 -8.80 3.54
N SER A 185 21.25 -9.50 2.46
CA SER A 185 22.16 -10.46 1.81
C SER A 185 23.34 -9.82 1.08
N ASP A 186 23.33 -8.49 0.95
CA ASP A 186 24.39 -7.70 0.28
C ASP A 186 25.39 -7.07 1.27
N LEU A 187 25.16 -7.25 2.58
CA LEU A 187 26.04 -6.80 3.67
C LEU A 187 26.91 -7.94 4.19
#